data_d4c019e6a353ea8f23b84ffba2de9111
#
_entry.id   d4c019e6a353ea8f23b84ffba2de9111
#
_cell.length_a   1.000
_cell.length_b   1.000
_cell.length_c   1.000
_cell.angle_alpha   90.00
_cell.angle_beta   90.00
_cell.angle_gamma   90.00
#
_symmetry.space_group_name_H-M   'P 1'
#
loop_
_entity.id
_entity.type
_entity.pdbx_description
1 polymer ?
#
loop_
_entity_poly.entity_id
_entity_poly.type
_entity_poly.pdbx_seq_one_letter_code
_entity_poly.pdbx_strand_id
1 'polypeptide(L)'
;MVPIINELLITFHEKRINSIKTKINFNENYLPIKLQNITEKSEKKIKFLTLKAQERILPFEIAAGVESDYLKGKYNFHLDKINDKYYWKERAVKASASRKNLDPKDQVQTLLEEKNLEIKKLNNLYFPATSNEAKTEYNNQKAVIENELNSKVSLITETLNKKITVTEALTQSKIDKLIVAKARLNEKLEKLTSEKEERYSLDQDVVLSIKNLSMHFGGLKAVDNLSFDVKEGEIFGLIGPNGAGKTTVFNCITRFYRPNSGEMYFKNIYGEVVHLNDKQVHNIIKEGIVRTFQNVEIVWELNVVDNLLVAAHTIYRSGFFGHLLNSRLLRQEEKVMRKKAEQILEDLSLGAYKYAYPLGLPYGILKKIELARTLMANPKLIILDEPAAGLNDAETDDLAKIIKKIQKDYNTTIFLVEHDMGLVMEICDTVCAISFGKKLAMGTPKEIQNSKIVQEAYLGGE
;
A
#
# COMPACT_ATOMS: atom_id res chain seq x y z
N MET A 1 -5.57 -30.57 -38.87
CA MET A 1 -5.78 -31.12 -37.51
C MET A 1 -4.58 -30.89 -36.61
N VAL A 2 -3.34 -31.25 -37.01
CA VAL A 2 -2.11 -31.06 -36.20
C VAL A 2 -1.86 -29.60 -35.76
N PRO A 3 -2.02 -28.55 -36.61
CA PRO A 3 -1.81 -27.15 -36.20
C PRO A 3 -2.77 -26.70 -35.07
N ILE A 4 -4.02 -27.11 -35.14
CA ILE A 4 -5.05 -26.73 -34.13
C ILE A 4 -4.77 -27.42 -32.78
N ILE A 5 -4.27 -28.65 -32.79
CA ILE A 5 -3.91 -29.37 -31.56
C ILE A 5 -2.68 -28.73 -30.91
N ASN A 6 -1.67 -28.30 -31.69
CA ASN A 6 -0.51 -27.60 -31.17
C ASN A 6 -0.88 -26.24 -30.57
N GLU A 7 -1.78 -25.49 -31.17
CA GLU A 7 -2.25 -24.21 -30.66
C GLU A 7 -3.04 -24.37 -29.34
N LEU A 8 -3.86 -25.42 -29.23
CA LEU A 8 -4.55 -25.76 -28.00
C LEU A 8 -3.56 -26.19 -26.87
N LEU A 9 -2.52 -26.94 -27.21
CA LEU A 9 -1.48 -27.38 -26.27
C LEU A 9 -0.63 -26.18 -25.78
N ILE A 10 -0.24 -25.27 -26.68
CA ILE A 10 0.43 -24.02 -26.35
C ILE A 10 -0.40 -23.22 -25.36
N THR A 11 -1.66 -22.94 -25.70
CA THR A 11 -2.59 -22.18 -24.84
C THR A 11 -2.78 -22.88 -23.47
N PHE A 12 -2.83 -24.21 -23.43
CA PHE A 12 -2.94 -24.98 -22.18
C PHE A 12 -1.68 -24.85 -21.30
N HIS A 13 -0.49 -24.92 -21.91
CA HIS A 13 0.77 -24.78 -21.17
C HIS A 13 0.96 -23.36 -20.65
N GLU A 14 0.65 -22.34 -21.45
CA GLU A 14 0.67 -20.93 -21.05
C GLU A 14 -0.24 -20.68 -19.84
N LYS A 15 -1.49 -21.17 -19.85
CA LYS A 15 -2.40 -21.07 -18.71
C LYS A 15 -1.83 -21.72 -17.44
N ARG A 16 -1.16 -22.86 -17.56
CA ARG A 16 -0.52 -23.54 -16.42
C ARG A 16 0.68 -22.75 -15.91
N ILE A 17 1.52 -22.22 -16.79
CA ILE A 17 2.66 -21.38 -16.44
C ILE A 17 2.17 -20.14 -15.70
N ASN A 18 1.17 -19.44 -16.21
CA ASN A 18 0.57 -18.26 -15.57
C ASN A 18 -0.01 -18.59 -14.19
N SER A 19 -0.67 -19.74 -14.04
CA SER A 19 -1.14 -20.20 -12.71
C SER A 19 0.01 -20.44 -11.73
N ILE A 20 1.15 -20.97 -12.20
CA ILE A 20 2.34 -21.18 -11.34
C ILE A 20 3.00 -19.84 -10.99
N LYS A 21 3.13 -18.91 -11.95
CA LYS A 21 3.63 -17.54 -11.71
C LYS A 21 2.82 -16.83 -10.63
N THR A 22 1.48 -16.87 -10.72
CA THR A 22 0.60 -16.31 -9.70
C THR A 22 0.84 -16.93 -8.33
N LYS A 23 1.10 -18.26 -8.26
CA LYS A 23 1.40 -18.95 -7.00
C LYS A 23 2.74 -18.53 -6.40
N ILE A 24 3.76 -18.34 -7.22
CA ILE A 24 5.07 -17.86 -6.76
C ILE A 24 4.92 -16.45 -6.17
N ASN A 25 4.40 -15.52 -6.95
CA ASN A 25 4.18 -14.14 -6.53
C ASN A 25 3.34 -14.05 -5.23
N PHE A 26 2.28 -14.85 -5.11
CA PHE A 26 1.50 -14.91 -3.88
C PHE A 26 2.34 -15.37 -2.67
N ASN A 27 3.16 -16.43 -2.80
CA ASN A 27 3.96 -16.91 -1.68
C ASN A 27 5.03 -15.88 -1.26
N GLU A 28 5.65 -15.21 -2.22
CA GLU A 28 6.62 -14.13 -1.96
C GLU A 28 5.99 -12.96 -1.21
N ASN A 29 4.84 -12.47 -1.68
CA ASN A 29 4.13 -11.36 -1.03
C ASN A 29 3.44 -11.75 0.29
N TYR A 30 3.08 -13.03 0.46
CA TYR A 30 2.42 -13.52 1.66
C TYR A 30 3.38 -13.74 2.83
N LEU A 31 4.62 -14.10 2.55
CA LEU A 31 5.59 -14.45 3.59
C LEU A 31 5.84 -13.30 4.59
N PRO A 32 6.15 -12.05 4.16
CA PRO A 32 6.37 -10.94 5.09
C PRO A 32 5.18 -10.71 6.02
N ILE A 33 3.97 -10.73 5.49
CA ILE A 33 2.73 -10.51 6.25
C ILE A 33 2.50 -11.63 7.25
N LYS A 34 2.82 -12.87 6.87
CA LYS A 34 2.70 -14.01 7.77
C LYS A 34 3.70 -13.93 8.92
N LEU A 35 4.93 -13.50 8.64
CA LEU A 35 5.96 -13.29 9.65
C LEU A 35 5.56 -12.17 10.61
N GLN A 36 5.11 -11.04 10.10
CA GLN A 36 4.61 -9.93 10.91
C GLN A 36 3.49 -10.37 11.86
N ASN A 37 2.50 -11.15 11.38
CA ASN A 37 1.43 -11.67 12.23
C ASN A 37 1.93 -12.57 13.37
N ILE A 38 2.99 -13.37 13.12
CA ILE A 38 3.61 -14.23 14.14
C ILE A 38 4.32 -13.36 15.19
N THR A 39 5.05 -12.32 14.76
CA THR A 39 5.76 -11.37 15.61
C THR A 39 4.79 -10.57 16.48
N GLU A 40 3.77 -9.94 15.90
CA GLU A 40 2.76 -9.17 16.65
C GLU A 40 2.05 -9.98 17.74
N LYS A 41 1.75 -11.26 17.48
CA LYS A 41 1.16 -12.13 18.51
C LYS A 41 2.09 -12.38 19.67
N SER A 42 3.39 -12.54 19.41
CA SER A 42 4.40 -12.76 20.43
C SER A 42 4.64 -11.49 21.22
N GLU A 43 4.71 -10.33 20.58
CA GLU A 43 4.80 -9.01 21.21
C GLU A 43 3.62 -8.73 22.16
N LYS A 44 2.37 -8.99 21.69
CA LYS A 44 1.17 -8.86 22.54
C LYS A 44 1.25 -9.75 23.79
N LYS A 45 1.78 -10.97 23.63
CA LYS A 45 1.95 -11.89 24.75
C LYS A 45 3.02 -11.41 25.73
N ILE A 46 4.14 -10.90 25.22
CA ILE A 46 5.22 -10.31 26.02
C ILE A 46 4.68 -9.10 26.78
N LYS A 47 4.01 -8.15 26.09
CA LYS A 47 3.41 -6.98 26.73
C LYS A 47 2.43 -7.35 27.86
N PHE A 48 1.59 -8.37 27.65
CA PHE A 48 0.68 -8.87 28.67
C PHE A 48 1.43 -9.44 29.89
N LEU A 49 2.52 -10.21 29.68
CA LEU A 49 3.33 -10.75 30.76
C LEU A 49 4.07 -9.65 31.53
N THR A 50 4.57 -8.64 30.83
CA THR A 50 5.21 -7.46 31.45
C THR A 50 4.23 -6.72 32.35
N LEU A 51 3.01 -6.45 31.87
CA LEU A 51 1.97 -5.84 32.68
C LEU A 51 1.65 -6.67 33.93
N LYS A 52 1.50 -7.99 33.80
CA LYS A 52 1.27 -8.86 34.96
C LYS A 52 2.42 -8.85 35.96
N ALA A 53 3.67 -8.79 35.48
CA ALA A 53 4.83 -8.68 36.37
C ALA A 53 4.81 -7.35 37.13
N GLN A 54 4.52 -6.24 36.46
CA GLN A 54 4.36 -4.92 37.06
C GLN A 54 3.24 -4.92 38.13
N GLU A 55 2.09 -5.55 37.83
CA GLU A 55 0.98 -5.69 38.81
C GLU A 55 1.40 -6.50 40.07
N ARG A 56 2.24 -7.52 39.91
CA ARG A 56 2.77 -8.30 41.03
C ARG A 56 3.81 -7.53 41.85
N ILE A 57 4.61 -6.67 41.25
CA ILE A 57 5.61 -5.82 41.89
C ILE A 57 4.96 -4.64 42.61
N LEU A 58 3.87 -4.11 42.13
CA LEU A 58 3.22 -2.88 42.61
C LEU A 58 2.96 -2.83 44.13
N PRO A 59 2.49 -3.89 44.84
CA PRO A 59 2.31 -3.83 46.29
C PRO A 59 3.63 -3.59 47.04
N PHE A 60 4.72 -4.14 46.55
CA PHE A 60 6.05 -3.97 47.17
C PHE A 60 6.63 -2.59 46.85
N GLU A 61 6.39 -2.03 45.64
CA GLU A 61 6.74 -0.65 45.29
C GLU A 61 6.04 0.35 46.22
N ILE A 62 4.73 0.16 46.43
CA ILE A 62 3.97 0.99 47.36
C ILE A 62 4.53 0.91 48.78
N ALA A 63 4.76 -0.31 49.30
CA ALA A 63 5.29 -0.52 50.66
C ALA A 63 6.71 0.05 50.83
N ALA A 64 7.54 0.00 49.79
CA ALA A 64 8.90 0.52 49.79
C ALA A 64 9.01 2.02 49.48
N GLY A 65 7.92 2.67 49.11
CA GLY A 65 7.88 4.09 48.67
C GLY A 65 8.70 4.36 47.41
N VAL A 66 8.81 3.37 46.51
CA VAL A 66 9.54 3.51 45.25
C VAL A 66 8.59 4.12 44.21
N GLU A 67 8.97 5.27 43.63
CA GLU A 67 8.24 5.90 42.58
C GLU A 67 8.60 5.28 41.21
N SER A 68 7.70 4.50 40.64
CA SER A 68 7.82 4.02 39.27
C SER A 68 6.79 4.68 38.36
N ASP A 69 7.04 4.72 37.02
CA ASP A 69 6.09 5.24 36.07
C ASP A 69 4.79 4.43 36.06
N TYR A 70 4.88 3.13 36.34
CA TYR A 70 3.71 2.28 36.46
C TYR A 70 2.85 2.63 37.67
N LEU A 71 3.49 2.85 38.83
CA LEU A 71 2.77 3.29 40.04
C LEU A 71 2.15 4.67 39.85
N LYS A 72 2.88 5.62 39.26
CA LYS A 72 2.34 6.95 38.94
C LYS A 72 1.14 6.86 37.98
N GLY A 73 1.23 6.02 36.96
CA GLY A 73 0.12 5.79 36.03
C GLY A 73 -1.13 5.22 36.71
N LYS A 74 -0.97 4.25 37.61
CA LYS A 74 -2.08 3.68 38.40
C LYS A 74 -2.67 4.70 39.37
N TYR A 75 -1.84 5.46 40.05
CA TYR A 75 -2.29 6.55 40.93
C TYR A 75 -3.10 7.59 40.17
N ASN A 76 -2.58 8.10 39.04
CA ASN A 76 -3.24 9.09 38.23
C ASN A 76 -4.57 8.57 37.69
N PHE A 77 -4.64 7.32 37.23
CA PHE A 77 -5.87 6.69 36.78
C PHE A 77 -6.98 6.67 37.87
N HIS A 78 -6.60 6.39 39.13
CA HIS A 78 -7.55 6.42 40.23
C HIS A 78 -7.90 7.86 40.64
N LEU A 79 -6.94 8.78 40.57
CA LEU A 79 -7.17 10.20 40.84
C LEU A 79 -8.15 10.81 39.81
N ASP A 80 -7.96 10.48 38.54
CA ASP A 80 -8.87 10.93 37.45
C ASP A 80 -10.29 10.43 37.68
N LYS A 81 -10.45 9.16 38.08
CA LYS A 81 -11.77 8.61 38.43
C LYS A 81 -12.43 9.35 39.58
N ILE A 82 -11.67 9.74 40.60
CA ILE A 82 -12.19 10.55 41.72
C ILE A 82 -12.57 11.91 41.18
N ASN A 83 -11.72 12.57 40.38
CA ASN A 83 -12.00 13.87 39.80
C ASN A 83 -13.28 13.86 38.96
N ASP A 84 -13.43 12.88 38.06
CA ASP A 84 -14.63 12.73 37.22
C ASP A 84 -15.88 12.50 38.03
N LYS A 85 -15.81 11.60 39.04
CA LYS A 85 -16.93 11.31 39.95
C LYS A 85 -17.46 12.59 40.61
N TYR A 86 -16.54 13.41 41.15
CA TYR A 86 -16.92 14.63 41.87
C TYR A 86 -17.30 15.78 40.94
N TYR A 87 -16.73 15.86 39.71
CA TYR A 87 -17.16 16.78 38.68
C TYR A 87 -18.65 16.58 38.33
N TRP A 88 -19.09 15.36 38.12
CA TRP A 88 -20.47 15.06 37.82
C TRP A 88 -21.42 15.29 38.99
N LYS A 89 -20.99 14.95 40.21
CA LYS A 89 -21.77 15.22 41.43
C LYS A 89 -21.98 16.73 41.63
N GLU A 90 -20.94 17.53 41.52
CA GLU A 90 -21.03 18.99 41.65
C GLU A 90 -21.94 19.60 40.59
N ARG A 91 -21.85 19.15 39.36
CA ARG A 91 -22.71 19.60 38.27
C ARG A 91 -24.19 19.25 38.53
N ALA A 92 -24.46 18.08 39.07
CA ALA A 92 -25.81 17.66 39.43
C ALA A 92 -26.40 18.51 40.59
N VAL A 93 -25.58 18.83 41.60
CA VAL A 93 -25.97 19.70 42.72
C VAL A 93 -26.29 21.12 42.21
N LYS A 94 -25.44 21.72 41.43
CA LYS A 94 -25.64 23.04 40.82
C LYS A 94 -26.91 23.08 39.97
N ALA A 95 -27.14 22.07 39.14
CA ALA A 95 -28.35 21.98 38.31
C ALA A 95 -29.65 21.82 39.15
N SER A 96 -29.61 21.04 40.24
CA SER A 96 -30.73 20.87 41.15
C SER A 96 -31.02 22.15 41.93
N ALA A 97 -30.01 22.84 42.44
CA ALA A 97 -30.11 24.10 43.14
C ALA A 97 -30.70 25.20 42.25
N SER A 98 -30.23 25.32 41.01
CA SER A 98 -30.77 26.25 40.02
C SER A 98 -32.27 26.05 39.76
N ARG A 99 -32.75 24.80 39.67
CA ARG A 99 -34.18 24.48 39.49
C ARG A 99 -35.02 24.86 40.69
N LYS A 100 -34.43 24.86 41.90
CA LYS A 100 -35.13 25.15 43.16
C LYS A 100 -34.91 26.56 43.67
N ASN A 101 -34.16 27.37 42.95
CA ASN A 101 -33.76 28.74 43.33
C ASN A 101 -33.04 28.81 44.70
N LEU A 102 -32.16 27.78 44.97
CA LEU A 102 -31.38 27.64 46.21
C LEU A 102 -29.92 27.95 45.96
N ASP A 103 -29.17 28.42 46.98
CA ASP A 103 -27.70 28.57 46.90
C ASP A 103 -27.02 27.19 47.08
N PRO A 104 -26.24 26.69 46.16
CA PRO A 104 -25.61 25.37 46.25
C PRO A 104 -24.31 25.36 47.08
N LYS A 105 -23.89 26.51 47.69
CA LYS A 105 -22.55 26.65 48.29
C LYS A 105 -22.23 25.60 49.34
N ASP A 106 -23.13 25.38 50.31
CA ASP A 106 -22.90 24.43 51.40
C ASP A 106 -22.78 23.00 50.88
N GLN A 107 -23.65 22.61 49.92
CA GLN A 107 -23.59 21.28 49.35
C GLN A 107 -22.35 21.05 48.48
N VAL A 108 -21.89 22.07 47.75
CA VAL A 108 -20.65 22.03 46.98
C VAL A 108 -19.44 21.94 47.93
N GLN A 109 -19.43 22.68 49.03
CA GLN A 109 -18.39 22.63 50.05
C GLN A 109 -18.28 21.22 50.68
N THR A 110 -19.40 20.61 51.03
CA THR A 110 -19.43 19.22 51.54
C THR A 110 -18.85 18.22 50.52
N LEU A 111 -19.23 18.36 49.23
CA LEU A 111 -18.66 17.53 48.19
C LEU A 111 -17.14 17.70 48.00
N LEU A 112 -16.65 18.92 48.18
CA LEU A 112 -15.21 19.21 48.11
C LEU A 112 -14.46 18.55 49.28
N GLU A 113 -15.02 18.56 50.47
CA GLU A 113 -14.46 17.88 51.66
C GLU A 113 -14.47 16.38 51.49
N GLU A 114 -15.55 15.77 50.97
CA GLU A 114 -15.61 14.35 50.63
C GLU A 114 -14.53 13.99 49.58
N LYS A 115 -14.40 14.79 48.53
CA LYS A 115 -13.39 14.61 47.50
C LYS A 115 -11.97 14.62 48.08
N ASN A 116 -11.67 15.62 48.91
CA ASN A 116 -10.36 15.76 49.54
C ASN A 116 -10.06 14.59 50.48
N LEU A 117 -11.08 14.06 51.17
CA LEU A 117 -10.92 12.86 51.98
C LEU A 117 -10.63 11.61 51.16
N GLU A 118 -11.30 11.42 50.02
CA GLU A 118 -11.02 10.31 49.11
C GLU A 118 -9.60 10.43 48.52
N ILE A 119 -9.16 11.61 48.11
CA ILE A 119 -7.80 11.87 47.62
C ILE A 119 -6.76 11.57 48.73
N LYS A 120 -7.04 11.99 49.99
CA LYS A 120 -6.14 11.68 51.12
C LYS A 120 -6.04 10.17 51.37
N LYS A 121 -7.15 9.44 51.26
CA LYS A 121 -7.14 7.97 51.36
C LYS A 121 -6.31 7.35 50.22
N LEU A 122 -6.47 7.86 48.99
CA LEU A 122 -5.69 7.41 47.84
C LEU A 122 -4.21 7.67 48.05
N ASN A 123 -3.83 8.86 48.53
CA ASN A 123 -2.43 9.20 48.85
C ASN A 123 -1.81 8.25 49.88
N ASN A 124 -2.55 7.98 50.97
CA ASN A 124 -2.08 7.06 52.01
C ASN A 124 -1.95 5.61 51.50
N LEU A 125 -2.78 5.22 50.54
CA LEU A 125 -2.73 3.91 49.88
C LEU A 125 -1.51 3.76 48.98
N TYR A 126 -1.19 4.78 48.20
CA TYR A 126 -0.10 4.73 47.21
C TYR A 126 1.24 5.22 47.76
N PHE A 127 1.26 6.03 48.82
CA PHE A 127 2.45 6.64 49.39
C PHE A 127 2.44 6.49 50.92
N PRO A 128 2.47 5.25 51.45
CA PRO A 128 2.54 5.00 52.90
C PRO A 128 3.93 5.36 53.46
N ALA A 129 4.04 5.43 54.79
CA ALA A 129 5.34 5.53 55.47
C ALA A 129 6.20 4.27 55.20
N THR A 130 7.46 4.44 54.83
CA THR A 130 8.31 3.36 54.34
C THR A 130 9.34 2.93 55.43
N SER A 131 9.68 1.61 55.43
CA SER A 131 10.77 1.06 56.29
C SER A 131 11.91 0.51 55.43
N ASN A 132 13.10 0.34 56.03
CA ASN A 132 14.24 -0.30 55.34
C ASN A 132 13.97 -1.77 55.01
N GLU A 133 13.20 -2.47 55.84
CA GLU A 133 12.78 -3.86 55.61
C GLU A 133 11.89 -3.97 54.35
N ALA A 134 10.96 -3.05 54.19
CA ALA A 134 10.10 -2.99 53.00
C ALA A 134 10.90 -2.76 51.72
N LYS A 135 11.96 -1.95 51.77
CA LYS A 135 12.85 -1.73 50.61
C LYS A 135 13.67 -2.99 50.25
N THR A 136 14.13 -3.72 51.27
CA THR A 136 14.86 -4.97 51.04
C THR A 136 13.94 -6.03 50.44
N GLU A 137 12.73 -6.17 50.98
CA GLU A 137 11.71 -7.10 50.44
C GLU A 137 11.32 -6.76 49.04
N TYR A 138 11.13 -5.47 48.74
CA TYR A 138 10.88 -5.00 47.35
C TYR A 138 11.97 -5.46 46.40
N ASN A 139 13.24 -5.21 46.72
CA ASN A 139 14.36 -5.58 45.85
C ASN A 139 14.41 -7.11 45.60
N ASN A 140 14.17 -7.90 46.64
CA ASN A 140 14.15 -9.36 46.57
C ASN A 140 13.01 -9.86 45.70
N GLN A 141 11.78 -9.39 45.94
CA GLN A 141 10.59 -9.80 45.20
C GLN A 141 10.63 -9.32 43.75
N LYS A 142 11.12 -8.10 43.52
CA LYS A 142 11.33 -7.58 42.17
C LYS A 142 12.30 -8.47 41.39
N ALA A 143 13.44 -8.81 41.94
CA ALA A 143 14.42 -9.67 41.29
C ALA A 143 13.82 -11.05 40.91
N VAL A 144 13.07 -11.65 41.83
CA VAL A 144 12.38 -12.94 41.55
C VAL A 144 11.40 -12.81 40.42
N ILE A 145 10.52 -11.80 40.45
CA ILE A 145 9.48 -11.59 39.46
C ILE A 145 10.09 -11.25 38.10
N GLU A 146 11.13 -10.39 38.06
CA GLU A 146 11.84 -10.04 36.79
C GLU A 146 12.58 -11.26 36.22
N ASN A 147 13.19 -12.11 37.03
CA ASN A 147 13.80 -13.34 36.54
C ASN A 147 12.78 -14.32 35.96
N GLU A 148 11.62 -14.49 36.61
CA GLU A 148 10.50 -15.26 36.04
C GLU A 148 10.00 -14.68 34.73
N LEU A 149 9.87 -13.35 34.63
CA LEU A 149 9.46 -12.67 33.41
C LEU A 149 10.47 -12.89 32.27
N ASN A 150 11.76 -12.65 32.58
CA ASN A 150 12.85 -12.82 31.61
C ASN A 150 12.92 -14.24 31.06
N SER A 151 12.77 -15.25 31.94
CA SER A 151 12.72 -16.65 31.52
C SER A 151 11.55 -16.94 30.58
N LYS A 152 10.34 -16.41 30.85
CA LYS A 152 9.16 -16.57 30.00
C LYS A 152 9.31 -15.81 28.69
N VAL A 153 9.88 -14.61 28.71
CA VAL A 153 10.14 -13.80 27.51
C VAL A 153 11.17 -14.48 26.63
N SER A 154 12.26 -15.00 27.20
CA SER A 154 13.29 -15.77 26.48
C SER A 154 12.68 -16.97 25.74
N LEU A 155 11.84 -17.77 26.43
CA LEU A 155 11.16 -18.93 25.84
C LEU A 155 10.21 -18.52 24.70
N ILE A 156 9.48 -17.40 24.85
CA ILE A 156 8.61 -16.88 23.79
C ILE A 156 9.45 -16.45 22.60
N THR A 157 10.56 -15.74 22.81
CA THR A 157 11.47 -15.26 21.76
C THR A 157 12.12 -16.42 21.02
N GLU A 158 12.58 -17.45 21.72
CA GLU A 158 13.12 -18.67 21.11
C GLU A 158 12.06 -19.39 20.25
N THR A 159 10.84 -19.53 20.79
CA THR A 159 9.71 -20.13 20.08
C THR A 159 9.32 -19.32 18.85
N LEU A 160 9.37 -17.98 18.94
CA LEU A 160 9.13 -17.06 17.84
C LEU A 160 10.16 -17.27 16.73
N ASN A 161 11.45 -17.25 17.08
CA ASN A 161 12.55 -17.41 16.10
C ASN A 161 12.45 -18.77 15.39
N LYS A 162 12.20 -19.85 16.11
CA LYS A 162 11.96 -21.18 15.51
C LYS A 162 10.77 -21.17 14.54
N LYS A 163 9.67 -20.51 14.90
CA LYS A 163 8.50 -20.40 14.01
C LYS A 163 8.77 -19.57 12.76
N ILE A 164 9.53 -18.49 12.89
CA ILE A 164 9.97 -17.67 11.76
C ILE A 164 10.80 -18.52 10.80
N THR A 165 11.90 -19.11 11.28
CA THR A 165 12.81 -19.93 10.47
C THR A 165 12.09 -21.08 9.76
N VAL A 166 11.22 -21.82 10.45
CA VAL A 166 10.43 -22.89 9.85
C VAL A 166 9.46 -22.37 8.80
N THR A 167 8.84 -21.21 9.05
CA THR A 167 7.89 -20.62 8.10
C THR A 167 8.59 -20.15 6.83
N GLU A 168 9.76 -19.53 6.96
CA GLU A 168 10.61 -19.10 5.84
C GLU A 168 11.06 -20.30 5.00
N ALA A 169 11.65 -21.33 5.64
CA ALA A 169 12.13 -22.52 4.97
C ALA A 169 11.01 -23.27 4.22
N LEU A 170 9.83 -23.42 4.85
CA LEU A 170 8.69 -24.09 4.20
C LEU A 170 8.15 -23.26 3.03
N THR A 171 8.15 -21.94 3.12
CA THR A 171 7.68 -21.08 2.03
C THR A 171 8.68 -21.08 0.88
N GLN A 172 9.99 -20.97 1.17
CA GLN A 172 11.03 -21.06 0.17
C GLN A 172 10.99 -22.40 -0.57
N SER A 173 10.90 -23.52 0.15
CA SER A 173 10.77 -24.86 -0.46
C SER A 173 9.55 -24.98 -1.39
N LYS A 174 8.44 -24.31 -1.08
CA LYS A 174 7.27 -24.26 -1.98
C LYS A 174 7.55 -23.45 -3.24
N ILE A 175 8.21 -22.31 -3.10
CA ILE A 175 8.61 -21.45 -4.21
C ILE A 175 9.56 -22.22 -5.13
N ASP A 176 10.58 -22.88 -4.60
CA ASP A 176 11.56 -23.66 -5.38
C ASP A 176 10.90 -24.77 -6.19
N LYS A 177 9.96 -25.51 -5.58
CA LYS A 177 9.18 -26.53 -6.30
C LYS A 177 8.35 -25.95 -7.45
N LEU A 178 7.78 -24.76 -7.25
CA LEU A 178 7.01 -24.05 -8.28
C LEU A 178 7.92 -23.54 -9.41
N ILE A 179 9.13 -23.06 -9.07
CA ILE A 179 10.14 -22.62 -10.06
C ILE A 179 10.55 -23.80 -10.93
N VAL A 180 10.87 -24.96 -10.34
CA VAL A 180 11.21 -26.18 -11.09
C VAL A 180 10.07 -26.64 -12.00
N ALA A 181 8.84 -26.59 -11.49
CA ALA A 181 7.66 -26.95 -12.30
C ALA A 181 7.44 -25.97 -13.46
N LYS A 182 7.68 -24.66 -13.24
CA LYS A 182 7.65 -23.62 -14.29
C LYS A 182 8.71 -23.90 -15.37
N ALA A 183 9.95 -24.18 -14.97
CA ALA A 183 11.05 -24.46 -15.90
C ALA A 183 10.74 -25.66 -16.81
N ARG A 184 10.22 -26.76 -16.27
CA ARG A 184 9.79 -27.93 -17.05
C ARG A 184 8.65 -27.65 -18.03
N LEU A 185 7.72 -26.77 -17.66
CA LEU A 185 6.63 -26.37 -18.56
C LEU A 185 7.13 -25.43 -19.66
N ASN A 186 8.06 -24.52 -19.35
CA ASN A 186 8.69 -23.66 -20.35
C ASN A 186 9.48 -24.47 -21.38
N GLU A 187 10.27 -25.47 -20.94
CA GLU A 187 10.99 -26.37 -21.86
C GLU A 187 10.03 -27.12 -22.81
N LYS A 188 8.89 -27.57 -22.30
CA LYS A 188 7.85 -28.19 -23.13
C LYS A 188 7.22 -27.20 -24.11
N LEU A 189 6.97 -25.98 -23.68
CA LEU A 189 6.44 -24.92 -24.52
C LEU A 189 7.44 -24.55 -25.61
N GLU A 190 8.73 -24.42 -25.29
CA GLU A 190 9.80 -24.14 -26.25
C GLU A 190 9.86 -25.22 -27.36
N LYS A 191 9.72 -26.49 -27.02
CA LYS A 191 9.68 -27.59 -28.00
C LYS A 191 8.46 -27.53 -28.92
N LEU A 192 7.34 -26.96 -28.45
CA LEU A 192 6.11 -26.77 -29.25
C LEU A 192 6.14 -25.50 -30.12
N THR A 193 6.92 -24.49 -29.71
CA THR A 193 7.00 -23.19 -30.38
C THR A 193 8.27 -23.00 -31.22
N SER A 194 9.22 -23.95 -31.17
CA SER A 194 10.52 -23.86 -31.86
C SER A 194 10.46 -23.77 -33.40
N GLU A 195 9.28 -23.89 -33.98
CA GLU A 195 9.03 -23.66 -35.42
C GLU A 195 8.52 -22.26 -35.76
N LYS A 196 8.26 -21.40 -34.77
CA LYS A 196 7.80 -20.00 -34.96
C LYS A 196 8.25 -19.13 -33.80
N GLU A 197 9.04 -18.16 -34.09
CA GLU A 197 9.28 -16.89 -33.38
C GLU A 197 10.76 -16.63 -33.08
N GLU A 198 11.30 -15.65 -33.80
CA GLU A 198 12.40 -14.85 -33.31
C GLU A 198 12.01 -14.31 -31.94
N ARG A 199 12.73 -14.68 -30.87
CA ARG A 199 12.50 -14.14 -29.54
C ARG A 199 12.77 -12.65 -29.59
N TYR A 200 11.74 -11.85 -29.38
CA TYR A 200 11.87 -10.43 -29.23
C TYR A 200 12.78 -10.15 -28.03
N SER A 201 13.90 -9.50 -28.25
CA SER A 201 14.78 -9.00 -27.20
C SER A 201 14.58 -7.50 -27.04
N LEU A 202 14.43 -7.04 -25.82
CA LEU A 202 14.55 -5.64 -25.44
C LEU A 202 15.94 -5.42 -24.86
N ASP A 203 16.45 -4.20 -24.97
CA ASP A 203 17.66 -3.80 -24.26
C ASP A 203 17.46 -4.02 -22.76
N GLN A 204 18.55 -4.29 -22.05
CA GLN A 204 18.49 -4.78 -20.66
C GLN A 204 17.76 -3.82 -19.71
N ASP A 205 17.85 -2.52 -19.99
CA ASP A 205 17.23 -1.44 -19.20
C ASP A 205 15.85 -0.98 -19.72
N VAL A 206 15.36 -1.53 -20.84
CA VAL A 206 14.08 -1.15 -21.44
C VAL A 206 12.94 -2.02 -20.87
N VAL A 207 11.87 -1.37 -20.40
CA VAL A 207 10.65 -2.04 -19.92
C VAL A 207 9.52 -2.02 -20.95
N LEU A 208 9.43 -0.95 -21.75
CA LEU A 208 8.41 -0.79 -22.80
C LEU A 208 9.07 -0.25 -24.07
N SER A 209 8.85 -0.90 -25.20
CA SER A 209 9.33 -0.44 -26.51
C SER A 209 8.16 -0.33 -27.47
N ILE A 210 8.05 0.83 -28.07
CA ILE A 210 7.07 1.16 -29.11
C ILE A 210 7.81 1.36 -30.42
N LYS A 211 7.46 0.59 -31.45
CA LYS A 211 8.10 0.64 -32.78
C LYS A 211 7.09 0.92 -33.86
N ASN A 212 7.26 2.05 -34.55
CA ASN A 212 6.48 2.47 -35.74
C ASN A 212 4.95 2.43 -35.52
N LEU A 213 4.50 2.78 -34.31
CA LEU A 213 3.10 2.76 -33.92
C LEU A 213 2.30 3.74 -34.79
N SER A 214 1.22 3.25 -35.41
CA SER A 214 0.30 4.08 -36.15
C SER A 214 -1.14 3.72 -35.81
N MET A 215 -1.99 4.75 -35.60
CA MET A 215 -3.40 4.62 -35.31
C MET A 215 -4.21 5.67 -36.08
N HIS A 216 -5.18 5.20 -36.82
CA HIS A 216 -6.03 6.05 -37.66
C HIS A 216 -7.49 5.86 -37.28
N PHE A 217 -8.26 6.97 -37.31
CA PHE A 217 -9.70 6.97 -37.14
C PHE A 217 -10.32 7.56 -38.41
N GLY A 218 -10.79 6.68 -39.28
CA GLY A 218 -11.22 7.11 -40.64
C GLY A 218 -10.06 7.73 -41.40
N GLY A 219 -10.19 8.99 -41.83
CA GLY A 219 -9.13 9.74 -42.51
C GLY A 219 -8.12 10.43 -41.58
N LEU A 220 -8.36 10.47 -40.26
CA LEU A 220 -7.50 11.14 -39.29
C LEU A 220 -6.38 10.20 -38.79
N LYS A 221 -5.13 10.57 -39.02
CA LYS A 221 -3.96 9.91 -38.44
C LYS A 221 -3.71 10.46 -37.03
N ALA A 222 -4.24 9.80 -36.03
CA ALA A 222 -4.08 10.20 -34.63
C ALA A 222 -2.69 9.89 -34.08
N VAL A 223 -2.05 8.80 -34.57
CA VAL A 223 -0.64 8.46 -34.33
C VAL A 223 -0.05 8.02 -35.69
N ASP A 224 1.12 8.52 -36.05
CA ASP A 224 1.76 8.28 -37.34
C ASP A 224 3.26 7.94 -37.15
N ASN A 225 3.58 6.64 -37.23
CA ASN A 225 4.93 6.10 -37.17
C ASN A 225 5.75 6.49 -35.91
N LEU A 226 5.10 6.42 -34.74
CA LEU A 226 5.70 6.80 -33.47
C LEU A 226 6.56 5.68 -32.90
N SER A 227 7.80 6.00 -32.51
CA SER A 227 8.73 5.06 -31.90
C SER A 227 9.44 5.69 -30.71
N PHE A 228 9.47 4.99 -29.57
CA PHE A 228 10.23 5.34 -28.37
C PHE A 228 10.36 4.14 -27.43
N ASP A 229 11.34 4.22 -26.53
CA ASP A 229 11.58 3.25 -25.49
C ASP A 229 11.42 3.90 -24.11
N VAL A 230 10.93 3.14 -23.13
CA VAL A 230 10.80 3.53 -21.73
C VAL A 230 11.71 2.61 -20.91
N LYS A 231 12.54 3.21 -20.07
CA LYS A 231 13.47 2.47 -19.22
C LYS A 231 12.82 1.96 -17.96
N GLU A 232 13.34 0.87 -17.43
CA GLU A 232 12.85 0.28 -16.19
C GLU A 232 13.17 1.21 -15.01
N GLY A 233 12.14 1.54 -14.23
CA GLY A 233 12.28 2.37 -13.03
C GLY A 233 12.35 3.88 -13.28
N GLU A 234 12.21 4.37 -14.53
CA GLU A 234 12.15 5.80 -14.80
C GLU A 234 10.72 6.37 -14.69
N ILE A 235 10.62 7.68 -14.57
CA ILE A 235 9.41 8.47 -14.80
C ILE A 235 9.51 9.03 -16.20
N PHE A 236 8.77 8.43 -17.13
CA PHE A 236 8.72 8.82 -18.53
C PHE A 236 7.52 9.72 -18.80
N GLY A 237 7.74 10.92 -19.36
CA GLY A 237 6.69 11.88 -19.71
C GLY A 237 6.37 11.87 -21.21
N LEU A 238 5.10 11.69 -21.58
CA LEU A 238 4.60 11.93 -22.93
C LEU A 238 3.83 13.23 -22.97
N ILE A 239 4.37 14.23 -23.67
CA ILE A 239 3.80 15.58 -23.74
C ILE A 239 3.42 15.95 -25.17
N GLY A 240 2.61 16.98 -25.30
CA GLY A 240 2.20 17.55 -26.60
C GLY A 240 0.92 18.38 -26.47
N PRO A 241 0.61 19.22 -27.43
CA PRO A 241 -0.62 20.01 -27.45
C PRO A 241 -1.87 19.13 -27.47
N ASN A 242 -3.04 19.75 -27.28
CA ASN A 242 -4.31 19.07 -27.40
C ASN A 242 -4.49 18.50 -28.81
N GLY A 243 -4.94 17.25 -28.93
CA GLY A 243 -5.05 16.55 -30.22
C GLY A 243 -3.73 15.97 -30.75
N ALA A 244 -2.60 16.11 -30.03
CA ALA A 244 -1.31 15.53 -30.45
C ALA A 244 -1.27 14.00 -30.54
N GLY A 245 -2.27 13.30 -30.01
CA GLY A 245 -2.36 11.84 -30.04
C GLY A 245 -1.97 11.14 -28.72
N LYS A 246 -1.67 11.86 -27.64
CA LYS A 246 -1.24 11.32 -26.33
C LYS A 246 -2.17 10.22 -25.81
N THR A 247 -3.45 10.52 -25.68
CA THR A 247 -4.48 9.57 -25.23
C THR A 247 -4.63 8.38 -26.17
N THR A 248 -4.39 8.56 -27.48
CA THR A 248 -4.40 7.47 -28.45
C THR A 248 -3.24 6.52 -28.24
N VAL A 249 -2.00 7.01 -28.03
CA VAL A 249 -0.82 6.19 -27.70
C VAL A 249 -1.10 5.37 -26.46
N PHE A 250 -1.54 6.00 -25.41
CA PHE A 250 -1.92 5.41 -24.15
C PHE A 250 -2.97 4.30 -24.31
N ASN A 251 -4.06 4.55 -25.06
CA ASN A 251 -5.09 3.55 -25.34
C ASN A 251 -4.59 2.38 -26.20
N CYS A 252 -3.57 2.59 -27.05
CA CYS A 252 -2.90 1.51 -27.76
C CYS A 252 -2.08 0.62 -26.80
N ILE A 253 -1.27 1.22 -25.90
CA ILE A 253 -0.47 0.47 -24.90
C ILE A 253 -1.38 -0.37 -24.00
N THR A 254 -2.49 0.20 -23.55
CA THR A 254 -3.46 -0.50 -22.69
C THR A 254 -4.42 -1.41 -23.46
N ARG A 255 -4.25 -1.50 -24.80
CA ARG A 255 -5.04 -2.34 -25.72
C ARG A 255 -6.52 -1.99 -25.80
N PHE A 256 -6.93 -0.79 -25.34
CA PHE A 256 -8.27 -0.25 -25.64
C PHE A 256 -8.46 0.01 -27.13
N TYR A 257 -7.38 0.47 -27.81
CA TYR A 257 -7.33 0.55 -29.25
C TYR A 257 -6.37 -0.50 -29.80
N ARG A 258 -6.74 -1.07 -30.95
CA ARG A 258 -5.85 -1.91 -31.75
C ARG A 258 -5.18 -1.02 -32.77
N PRO A 259 -3.86 -0.83 -32.73
CA PRO A 259 -3.17 -0.01 -33.72
C PRO A 259 -3.32 -0.59 -35.12
N ASN A 260 -3.27 0.28 -36.13
CA ASN A 260 -3.30 -0.12 -37.53
C ASN A 260 -1.99 -0.78 -37.95
N SER A 261 -0.85 -0.31 -37.42
CA SER A 261 0.47 -0.89 -37.62
C SER A 261 1.42 -0.53 -36.47
N GLY A 262 2.57 -1.16 -36.44
CA GLY A 262 3.58 -0.99 -35.42
C GLY A 262 3.51 -2.05 -34.33
N GLU A 263 4.55 -2.13 -33.54
CA GLU A 263 4.79 -3.18 -32.59
C GLU A 263 5.03 -2.61 -31.19
N MET A 264 4.52 -3.28 -30.17
CA MET A 264 4.66 -2.87 -28.79
C MET A 264 5.15 -4.05 -27.95
N TYR A 265 6.29 -3.91 -27.32
CA TYR A 265 6.94 -4.91 -26.50
C TYR A 265 7.02 -4.44 -25.05
N PHE A 266 6.76 -5.33 -24.12
CA PHE A 266 6.78 -5.01 -22.70
C PHE A 266 7.46 -6.12 -21.89
N LYS A 267 8.39 -5.74 -21.02
CA LYS A 267 9.03 -6.64 -20.06
C LYS A 267 8.15 -6.75 -18.82
N ASN A 268 7.43 -7.85 -18.72
CA ASN A 268 6.40 -8.04 -17.70
C ASN A 268 6.96 -8.23 -16.28
N ILE A 269 6.05 -8.36 -15.29
CA ILE A 269 6.41 -8.58 -13.87
C ILE A 269 7.25 -9.85 -13.63
N TYR A 270 7.34 -10.75 -14.59
CA TYR A 270 8.13 -11.99 -14.53
C TYR A 270 9.48 -11.87 -15.26
N GLY A 271 9.80 -10.68 -15.79
CA GLY A 271 11.01 -10.42 -16.57
C GLY A 271 10.97 -10.97 -18.00
N GLU A 272 9.79 -11.39 -18.50
CA GLU A 272 9.61 -11.91 -19.86
C GLU A 272 9.17 -10.77 -20.79
N VAL A 273 9.73 -10.74 -21.99
CA VAL A 273 9.28 -9.80 -23.03
C VAL A 273 8.03 -10.35 -23.70
N VAL A 274 6.95 -9.60 -23.63
CA VAL A 274 5.65 -9.95 -24.23
C VAL A 274 5.30 -8.95 -25.32
N HIS A 275 4.71 -9.45 -26.40
CA HIS A 275 4.17 -8.64 -27.49
C HIS A 275 2.76 -8.16 -27.11
N LEU A 276 2.62 -6.86 -26.82
CA LEU A 276 1.34 -6.32 -26.34
C LEU A 276 0.24 -6.43 -27.39
N ASN A 277 0.59 -6.38 -28.67
CA ASN A 277 -0.39 -6.47 -29.76
C ASN A 277 -1.23 -7.76 -29.70
N ASP A 278 -0.68 -8.85 -29.18
CA ASP A 278 -1.35 -10.14 -29.07
C ASP A 278 -2.20 -10.26 -27.79
N LYS A 279 -2.10 -9.30 -26.88
CA LYS A 279 -2.81 -9.34 -25.61
C LYS A 279 -4.22 -8.74 -25.71
N GLN A 280 -5.12 -9.27 -24.89
CA GLN A 280 -6.45 -8.68 -24.71
C GLN A 280 -6.41 -7.67 -23.56
N VAL A 281 -7.29 -6.66 -23.61
CA VAL A 281 -7.38 -5.57 -22.62
C VAL A 281 -7.31 -6.08 -21.17
N HIS A 282 -8.11 -7.08 -20.81
CA HIS A 282 -8.19 -7.62 -19.46
C HIS A 282 -6.95 -8.42 -19.03
N ASN A 283 -6.03 -8.74 -19.93
CA ASN A 283 -4.79 -9.43 -19.61
C ASN A 283 -3.62 -8.45 -19.39
N ILE A 284 -3.73 -7.19 -19.80
CA ILE A 284 -2.71 -6.16 -19.67
C ILE A 284 -2.34 -5.97 -18.20
N ILE A 285 -3.31 -5.92 -17.30
CA ILE A 285 -3.08 -5.81 -15.86
C ILE A 285 -2.30 -7.01 -15.29
N LYS A 286 -2.47 -8.21 -15.85
CA LYS A 286 -1.76 -9.42 -15.43
C LYS A 286 -0.30 -9.43 -15.87
N GLU A 287 0.03 -8.71 -16.94
CA GLU A 287 1.41 -8.50 -17.36
C GLU A 287 2.11 -7.45 -16.47
N GLY A 288 1.37 -6.67 -15.69
CA GLY A 288 1.90 -5.67 -14.76
C GLY A 288 1.79 -4.23 -15.25
N ILE A 289 0.95 -3.96 -16.25
CA ILE A 289 0.60 -2.59 -16.67
C ILE A 289 -0.71 -2.20 -15.99
N VAL A 290 -0.68 -1.15 -15.18
CA VAL A 290 -1.87 -0.56 -14.54
C VAL A 290 -2.02 0.88 -14.99
N ARG A 291 -3.25 1.36 -15.09
CA ARG A 291 -3.52 2.77 -15.44
C ARG A 291 -4.43 3.43 -14.43
N THR A 292 -4.29 4.72 -14.25
CA THR A 292 -5.31 5.59 -13.67
C THR A 292 -6.25 6.10 -14.77
N PHE A 293 -7.43 6.54 -14.38
CA PHE A 293 -8.36 7.23 -15.26
C PHE A 293 -8.25 8.74 -15.05
N GLN A 294 -8.59 9.52 -16.07
CA GLN A 294 -8.60 10.99 -15.99
C GLN A 294 -9.52 11.48 -14.87
N ASN A 295 -10.70 10.88 -14.75
CA ASN A 295 -11.62 11.11 -13.65
C ASN A 295 -11.39 10.10 -12.53
N VAL A 296 -11.52 10.55 -11.28
CA VAL A 296 -11.36 9.68 -10.11
C VAL A 296 -12.45 8.60 -10.11
N GLU A 297 -12.06 7.36 -10.34
CA GLU A 297 -12.95 6.20 -10.30
C GLU A 297 -12.87 5.49 -8.95
N ILE A 298 -13.63 5.97 -7.99
CA ILE A 298 -13.73 5.41 -6.63
C ILE A 298 -15.15 4.90 -6.41
N VAL A 299 -15.29 3.79 -5.69
CA VAL A 299 -16.60 3.29 -5.24
C VAL A 299 -17.00 4.08 -4.00
N TRP A 300 -17.97 4.97 -4.14
CA TRP A 300 -18.38 5.95 -3.13
C TRP A 300 -19.01 5.30 -1.88
N GLU A 301 -19.60 4.12 -2.04
CA GLU A 301 -20.27 3.34 -0.99
C GLU A 301 -19.29 2.50 -0.17
N LEU A 302 -18.02 2.44 -0.55
CA LEU A 302 -16.96 1.72 0.17
C LEU A 302 -16.01 2.69 0.85
N ASN A 303 -15.51 2.32 2.03
CA ASN A 303 -14.42 3.08 2.66
C ASN A 303 -13.12 2.96 1.85
N VAL A 304 -12.10 3.75 2.18
CA VAL A 304 -10.84 3.82 1.44
C VAL A 304 -10.13 2.46 1.39
N VAL A 305 -10.02 1.73 2.50
CA VAL A 305 -9.39 0.38 2.51
C VAL A 305 -10.14 -0.57 1.60
N ASP A 306 -11.46 -0.59 1.64
CA ASP A 306 -12.26 -1.49 0.82
C ASP A 306 -12.18 -1.13 -0.66
N ASN A 307 -12.03 0.15 -1.02
CA ASN A 307 -11.70 0.61 -2.37
C ASN A 307 -10.38 0.04 -2.90
N LEU A 308 -9.35 -0.02 -2.05
CA LEU A 308 -8.08 -0.67 -2.42
C LEU A 308 -8.26 -2.17 -2.62
N LEU A 309 -9.08 -2.82 -1.78
CA LEU A 309 -9.34 -4.27 -1.89
C LEU A 309 -10.06 -4.63 -3.21
N VAL A 310 -10.94 -3.77 -3.72
CA VAL A 310 -11.57 -3.98 -5.05
C VAL A 310 -10.49 -4.07 -6.14
N ALA A 311 -9.45 -3.23 -6.09
CA ALA A 311 -8.37 -3.27 -7.08
C ALA A 311 -7.50 -4.54 -6.96
N ALA A 312 -7.49 -5.20 -5.81
CA ALA A 312 -6.73 -6.43 -5.58
C ALA A 312 -7.38 -7.68 -6.17
N HIS A 313 -8.60 -7.62 -6.70
CA HIS A 313 -9.37 -8.81 -7.14
C HIS A 313 -8.62 -9.67 -8.16
N THR A 314 -7.78 -9.08 -9.01
CA THR A 314 -6.96 -9.78 -10.01
C THR A 314 -5.88 -10.67 -9.42
N ILE A 315 -5.53 -10.45 -8.14
CA ILE A 315 -4.48 -11.17 -7.41
C ILE A 315 -5.05 -12.32 -6.59
N TYR A 316 -6.35 -12.34 -6.29
CA TYR A 316 -6.99 -13.42 -5.55
C TYR A 316 -6.86 -14.76 -6.28
N ARG A 317 -6.50 -15.79 -5.53
CA ARG A 317 -6.37 -17.17 -6.03
C ARG A 317 -7.63 -17.98 -5.83
N SER A 318 -8.49 -17.58 -4.92
CA SER A 318 -9.79 -18.20 -4.68
C SER A 318 -10.68 -17.95 -5.90
N GLY A 319 -11.00 -19.02 -6.63
CA GLY A 319 -11.92 -18.95 -7.76
C GLY A 319 -13.36 -18.68 -7.31
N PHE A 320 -14.28 -18.55 -8.28
CA PHE A 320 -15.69 -18.24 -8.06
C PHE A 320 -16.35 -19.07 -6.94
N PHE A 321 -16.10 -20.37 -6.90
CA PHE A 321 -16.63 -21.25 -5.82
C PHE A 321 -16.01 -20.96 -4.46
N GLY A 322 -14.74 -20.53 -4.40
CA GLY A 322 -14.10 -20.12 -3.15
C GLY A 322 -14.74 -18.86 -2.56
N HIS A 323 -15.10 -17.91 -3.43
CA HIS A 323 -15.84 -16.70 -3.04
C HIS A 323 -17.27 -17.02 -2.60
N LEU A 324 -17.97 -17.88 -3.34
CA LEU A 324 -19.35 -18.27 -3.01
C LEU A 324 -19.46 -19.01 -1.66
N LEU A 325 -18.49 -19.87 -1.34
CA LEU A 325 -18.48 -20.66 -0.11
C LEU A 325 -17.76 -19.99 1.07
N ASN A 326 -17.32 -18.74 0.93
CA ASN A 326 -16.57 -18.00 1.97
C ASN A 326 -15.46 -18.88 2.60
N SER A 327 -14.62 -19.48 1.76
CA SER A 327 -13.62 -20.48 2.16
C SER A 327 -12.58 -19.92 3.14
N ARG A 328 -11.94 -20.79 3.94
CA ARG A 328 -10.83 -20.40 4.81
C ARG A 328 -9.69 -19.73 4.04
N LEU A 329 -9.45 -20.18 2.80
CA LEU A 329 -8.45 -19.59 1.92
C LEU A 329 -8.80 -18.15 1.57
N LEU A 330 -10.06 -17.88 1.17
CA LEU A 330 -10.51 -16.52 0.85
C LEU A 330 -10.32 -15.56 2.03
N ARG A 331 -10.74 -15.98 3.24
CA ARG A 331 -10.56 -15.14 4.45
C ARG A 331 -9.09 -14.86 4.77
N GLN A 332 -8.20 -15.80 4.50
CA GLN A 332 -6.76 -15.59 4.66
C GLN A 332 -6.21 -14.63 3.60
N GLU A 333 -6.59 -14.81 2.33
CA GLU A 333 -6.22 -13.93 1.23
C GLU A 333 -6.72 -12.49 1.48
N GLU A 334 -7.98 -12.33 1.87
CA GLU A 334 -8.55 -11.03 2.21
C GLU A 334 -7.82 -10.33 3.35
N LYS A 335 -7.47 -11.06 4.42
CA LYS A 335 -6.70 -10.51 5.54
C LYS A 335 -5.31 -10.04 5.10
N VAL A 336 -4.68 -10.77 4.18
CA VAL A 336 -3.38 -10.40 3.60
C VAL A 336 -3.51 -9.14 2.77
N MET A 337 -4.50 -9.10 1.87
CA MET A 337 -4.73 -7.95 1.01
C MET A 337 -5.13 -6.71 1.80
N ARG A 338 -5.92 -6.86 2.87
CA ARG A 338 -6.28 -5.76 3.77
C ARG A 338 -5.04 -5.16 4.46
N LYS A 339 -4.14 -6.01 4.97
CA LYS A 339 -2.87 -5.51 5.53
C LYS A 339 -2.01 -4.80 4.50
N LYS A 340 -1.94 -5.33 3.28
CA LYS A 340 -1.24 -4.67 2.18
C LYS A 340 -1.87 -3.30 1.88
N ALA A 341 -3.20 -3.23 1.80
CA ALA A 341 -3.91 -1.98 1.57
C ALA A 341 -3.63 -0.95 2.69
N GLU A 342 -3.70 -1.38 3.95
CA GLU A 342 -3.37 -0.53 5.10
C GLU A 342 -1.92 -0.03 5.04
N GLN A 343 -0.96 -0.89 4.68
CA GLN A 343 0.44 -0.51 4.52
C GLN A 343 0.63 0.52 3.41
N ILE A 344 0.03 0.31 2.23
CA ILE A 344 0.09 1.27 1.13
C ILE A 344 -0.46 2.64 1.57
N LEU A 345 -1.57 2.65 2.32
CA LEU A 345 -2.15 3.90 2.83
C LEU A 345 -1.23 4.60 3.83
N GLU A 346 -0.56 3.87 4.72
CA GLU A 346 0.44 4.45 5.64
C GLU A 346 1.65 4.99 4.85
N ASP A 347 2.17 4.23 3.89
CA ASP A 347 3.30 4.63 3.04
C ASP A 347 3.02 5.93 2.27
N LEU A 348 1.79 6.13 1.80
CA LEU A 348 1.37 7.33 1.08
C LEU A 348 0.78 8.43 1.98
N SER A 349 0.96 8.31 3.30
CA SER A 349 0.45 9.27 4.30
C SER A 349 -1.08 9.43 4.28
N LEU A 350 -1.79 8.37 3.89
CA LEU A 350 -3.25 8.28 3.84
C LEU A 350 -3.84 7.49 5.01
N GLY A 351 -3.03 7.07 5.97
CA GLY A 351 -3.45 6.21 7.10
C GLY A 351 -4.63 6.77 7.91
N ALA A 352 -4.70 8.10 8.05
CA ALA A 352 -5.81 8.77 8.73
C ALA A 352 -7.17 8.57 8.03
N TYR A 353 -7.16 8.34 6.71
CA TYR A 353 -8.36 8.20 5.89
C TYR A 353 -8.80 6.76 5.66
N LYS A 354 -8.07 5.76 6.16
CA LYS A 354 -8.28 4.34 5.83
C LYS A 354 -9.71 3.83 5.97
N TYR A 355 -10.44 4.30 6.97
CA TYR A 355 -11.84 3.92 7.20
C TYR A 355 -12.84 5.03 6.83
N ALA A 356 -12.38 6.15 6.29
CA ALA A 356 -13.25 7.20 5.79
C ALA A 356 -13.93 6.75 4.49
N TYR A 357 -15.13 7.28 4.26
CA TYR A 357 -15.78 7.17 2.96
C TYR A 357 -15.29 8.28 2.04
N PRO A 358 -15.18 8.04 0.73
CA PRO A 358 -14.67 9.03 -0.22
C PRO A 358 -15.52 10.31 -0.28
N LEU A 359 -16.82 10.19 -0.01
CA LEU A 359 -17.72 11.32 -0.05
C LEU A 359 -17.32 12.40 0.97
N GLY A 360 -17.05 13.60 0.49
CA GLY A 360 -16.63 14.74 1.30
C GLY A 360 -15.12 14.86 1.53
N LEU A 361 -14.31 13.93 1.02
CA LEU A 361 -12.85 14.08 1.03
C LEU A 361 -12.41 15.13 -0.01
N PRO A 362 -11.34 15.90 0.28
CA PRO A 362 -10.73 16.81 -0.69
C PRO A 362 -10.32 16.07 -1.98
N TYR A 363 -10.43 16.74 -3.13
CA TYR A 363 -10.13 16.13 -4.43
C TYR A 363 -8.70 15.61 -4.53
N GLY A 364 -7.71 16.34 -4.00
CA GLY A 364 -6.32 15.90 -3.94
C GLY A 364 -6.13 14.60 -3.12
N ILE A 365 -6.94 14.38 -2.06
CA ILE A 365 -6.92 13.11 -1.31
C ILE A 365 -7.51 11.97 -2.14
N LEU A 366 -8.59 12.24 -2.88
CA LEU A 366 -9.20 11.23 -3.78
C LEU A 366 -8.22 10.79 -4.87
N LYS A 367 -7.45 11.71 -5.47
CA LYS A 367 -6.38 11.41 -6.44
C LYS A 367 -5.27 10.54 -5.82
N LYS A 368 -4.86 10.83 -4.58
CA LYS A 368 -3.87 10.01 -3.87
C LYS A 368 -4.40 8.60 -3.58
N ILE A 369 -5.69 8.46 -3.24
CA ILE A 369 -6.34 7.15 -3.04
C ILE A 369 -6.39 6.37 -4.36
N GLU A 370 -6.64 7.02 -5.49
CA GLU A 370 -6.60 6.40 -6.81
C GLU A 370 -5.21 5.83 -7.13
N LEU A 371 -4.14 6.59 -6.85
CA LEU A 371 -2.76 6.10 -6.96
C LEU A 371 -2.50 4.91 -6.03
N ALA A 372 -2.95 4.97 -4.78
CA ALA A 372 -2.82 3.87 -3.83
C ALA A 372 -3.48 2.57 -4.34
N ARG A 373 -4.63 2.67 -5.03
CA ARG A 373 -5.31 1.53 -5.63
C ARG A 373 -4.46 0.84 -6.70
N THR A 374 -3.70 1.59 -7.51
CA THR A 374 -2.85 0.99 -8.56
C THR A 374 -1.79 0.06 -7.98
N LEU A 375 -1.25 0.39 -6.79
CA LEU A 375 -0.21 -0.39 -6.11
C LEU A 375 -0.70 -1.75 -5.61
N MET A 376 -2.01 -1.92 -5.44
CA MET A 376 -2.57 -3.22 -5.05
C MET A 376 -2.25 -4.32 -6.05
N ALA A 377 -2.11 -3.98 -7.34
CA ALA A 377 -1.82 -4.93 -8.41
C ALA A 377 -0.32 -5.30 -8.54
N ASN A 378 0.59 -4.76 -7.73
CA ASN A 378 2.05 -4.88 -7.88
C ASN A 378 2.53 -4.53 -9.31
N PRO A 379 2.26 -3.30 -9.78
CA PRO A 379 2.53 -2.94 -11.17
C PRO A 379 4.03 -2.84 -11.45
N LYS A 380 4.43 -3.27 -12.64
CA LYS A 380 5.74 -3.00 -13.23
C LYS A 380 5.77 -1.62 -13.91
N LEU A 381 4.60 -1.23 -14.48
CA LEU A 381 4.38 0.04 -15.15
C LEU A 381 3.03 0.62 -14.70
N ILE A 382 3.05 1.84 -14.19
CA ILE A 382 1.85 2.63 -13.94
C ILE A 382 1.74 3.71 -15.01
N ILE A 383 0.61 3.77 -15.66
CA ILE A 383 0.28 4.83 -16.62
C ILE A 383 -0.63 5.84 -15.93
N LEU A 384 -0.19 7.09 -15.87
CA LEU A 384 -0.90 8.21 -15.27
C LEU A 384 -1.39 9.15 -16.37
N ASP A 385 -2.71 9.32 -16.48
CA ASP A 385 -3.35 10.16 -17.49
C ASP A 385 -3.85 11.45 -16.84
N GLU A 386 -3.13 12.56 -17.08
CA GLU A 386 -3.38 13.89 -16.53
C GLU A 386 -3.66 13.88 -15.00
N PRO A 387 -2.76 13.33 -14.20
CA PRO A 387 -3.00 13.16 -12.77
C PRO A 387 -3.12 14.49 -12.02
N ALA A 388 -2.54 15.59 -12.51
CA ALA A 388 -2.62 16.91 -11.90
C ALA A 388 -3.89 17.68 -12.29
N ALA A 389 -4.70 17.18 -13.21
CA ALA A 389 -5.91 17.87 -13.65
C ALA A 389 -6.86 18.16 -12.47
N GLY A 390 -7.20 19.45 -12.27
CA GLY A 390 -8.11 19.91 -11.23
C GLY A 390 -7.48 20.12 -9.85
N LEU A 391 -6.16 19.95 -9.72
CA LEU A 391 -5.40 20.26 -8.51
C LEU A 391 -4.89 21.70 -8.51
N ASN A 392 -4.71 22.28 -7.34
CA ASN A 392 -3.96 23.53 -7.16
C ASN A 392 -2.45 23.25 -7.07
N ASP A 393 -1.62 24.30 -7.08
CA ASP A 393 -0.15 24.17 -7.10
C ASP A 393 0.37 23.34 -5.89
N ALA A 394 -0.14 23.59 -4.68
CA ALA A 394 0.29 22.85 -3.48
C ALA A 394 -0.11 21.36 -3.53
N GLU A 395 -1.29 21.05 -4.07
CA GLU A 395 -1.75 19.68 -4.27
C GLU A 395 -0.94 18.98 -5.38
N THR A 396 -0.53 19.72 -6.43
CA THR A 396 0.33 19.22 -7.50
C THR A 396 1.73 18.90 -6.98
N ASP A 397 2.33 19.76 -6.17
CA ASP A 397 3.62 19.52 -5.51
C ASP A 397 3.57 18.27 -4.60
N ASP A 398 2.48 18.12 -3.86
CA ASP A 398 2.27 16.94 -3.01
C ASP A 398 2.10 15.66 -3.84
N LEU A 399 1.39 15.74 -4.97
CA LEU A 399 1.23 14.64 -5.91
C LEU A 399 2.58 14.26 -6.53
N ALA A 400 3.40 15.24 -6.92
CA ALA A 400 4.76 15.06 -7.43
C ALA A 400 5.63 14.23 -6.48
N LYS A 401 5.62 14.58 -5.18
CA LYS A 401 6.34 13.85 -4.12
C LYS A 401 5.85 12.39 -4.01
N ILE A 402 4.54 12.18 -4.09
CA ILE A 402 3.94 10.84 -4.02
C ILE A 402 4.33 10.00 -5.24
N ILE A 403 4.30 10.56 -6.45
CA ILE A 403 4.70 9.85 -7.66
C ILE A 403 6.16 9.42 -7.58
N LYS A 404 7.07 10.32 -7.19
CA LYS A 404 8.50 10.00 -6.95
C LYS A 404 8.68 8.93 -5.86
N LYS A 405 7.90 9.00 -4.79
CA LYS A 405 7.91 7.99 -3.72
C LYS A 405 7.46 6.63 -4.24
N ILE A 406 6.38 6.56 -5.00
CA ILE A 406 5.89 5.33 -5.61
C ILE A 406 6.96 4.73 -6.54
N GLN A 407 7.54 5.51 -7.44
CA GLN A 407 8.60 5.06 -8.34
C GLN A 407 9.76 4.43 -7.57
N LYS A 408 10.23 5.09 -6.51
CA LYS A 408 11.39 4.66 -5.73
C LYS A 408 11.07 3.47 -4.81
N ASP A 409 10.04 3.58 -3.97
CA ASP A 409 9.78 2.63 -2.88
C ASP A 409 9.16 1.33 -3.39
N TYR A 410 8.42 1.39 -4.50
CA TYR A 410 7.80 0.22 -5.14
C TYR A 410 8.55 -0.28 -6.38
N ASN A 411 9.70 0.33 -6.72
CA ASN A 411 10.51 0.00 -7.90
C ASN A 411 9.65 -0.13 -9.17
N THR A 412 8.79 0.86 -9.39
CA THR A 412 7.78 0.86 -10.47
C THR A 412 8.13 1.92 -11.49
N THR A 413 8.04 1.57 -12.78
CA THR A 413 8.14 2.54 -13.87
C THR A 413 6.87 3.36 -13.97
N ILE A 414 6.98 4.67 -14.19
CA ILE A 414 5.84 5.57 -14.35
C ILE A 414 5.82 6.09 -15.79
N PHE A 415 4.69 5.94 -16.46
CA PHE A 415 4.42 6.57 -17.76
C PHE A 415 3.40 7.67 -17.55
N LEU A 416 3.85 8.91 -17.61
CA LEU A 416 3.06 10.11 -17.35
C LEU A 416 2.60 10.74 -18.65
N VAL A 417 1.29 10.93 -18.81
CA VAL A 417 0.71 11.78 -19.85
C VAL A 417 0.22 13.06 -19.19
N GLU A 418 0.81 14.19 -19.54
CA GLU A 418 0.54 15.46 -18.89
C GLU A 418 0.66 16.65 -19.86
N HIS A 419 -0.03 17.71 -19.53
CA HIS A 419 0.09 19.02 -20.18
C HIS A 419 0.61 20.10 -19.21
N ASP A 420 0.65 19.81 -17.92
CA ASP A 420 1.32 20.64 -16.91
C ASP A 420 2.84 20.47 -17.02
N MET A 421 3.48 21.47 -17.63
CA MET A 421 4.93 21.47 -17.81
C MET A 421 5.68 21.59 -16.50
N GLY A 422 5.11 22.23 -15.47
CA GLY A 422 5.73 22.34 -14.15
C GLY A 422 5.94 20.95 -13.54
N LEU A 423 4.88 20.15 -13.46
CA LEU A 423 4.96 18.79 -12.96
C LEU A 423 5.91 17.91 -13.78
N VAL A 424 5.81 17.97 -15.13
CA VAL A 424 6.67 17.18 -16.02
C VAL A 424 8.15 17.48 -15.80
N MET A 425 8.50 18.79 -15.76
CA MET A 425 9.90 19.22 -15.57
C MET A 425 10.44 18.86 -14.19
N GLU A 426 9.57 18.79 -13.19
CA GLU A 426 9.97 18.45 -11.83
C GLU A 426 10.25 16.96 -11.65
N ILE A 427 9.41 16.08 -12.21
CA ILE A 427 9.46 14.66 -11.84
C ILE A 427 9.97 13.70 -12.91
N CYS A 428 9.91 14.05 -14.20
CA CYS A 428 10.29 13.13 -15.27
C CYS A 428 11.81 13.01 -15.41
N ASP A 429 12.26 11.79 -15.68
CA ASP A 429 13.65 11.50 -16.06
C ASP A 429 13.85 11.68 -17.58
N THR A 430 12.90 11.20 -18.37
CA THR A 430 12.85 11.30 -19.83
C THR A 430 11.51 11.85 -20.28
N VAL A 431 11.52 12.72 -21.27
CA VAL A 431 10.32 13.30 -21.87
C VAL A 431 10.31 13.10 -23.39
N CYS A 432 9.20 12.60 -23.91
CA CYS A 432 8.92 12.49 -25.33
C CYS A 432 7.84 13.50 -25.73
N ALA A 433 8.18 14.47 -26.55
CA ALA A 433 7.25 15.45 -27.09
C ALA A 433 6.67 14.97 -28.43
N ILE A 434 5.35 15.00 -28.56
CA ILE A 434 4.64 14.63 -29.79
C ILE A 434 3.73 15.76 -30.28
N SER A 435 3.55 15.85 -31.58
CA SER A 435 2.57 16.71 -32.22
C SER A 435 2.04 16.04 -33.48
N PHE A 436 0.71 16.17 -33.73
CA PHE A 436 0.02 15.53 -34.87
C PHE A 436 0.38 14.02 -35.02
N GLY A 437 0.45 13.31 -33.90
CA GLY A 437 0.76 11.87 -33.87
C GLY A 437 2.22 11.50 -34.12
N LYS A 438 3.14 12.46 -34.28
CA LYS A 438 4.56 12.23 -34.55
C LYS A 438 5.46 12.68 -33.40
N LYS A 439 6.60 12.01 -33.23
CA LYS A 439 7.64 12.43 -32.29
C LYS A 439 8.33 13.69 -32.80
N LEU A 440 8.36 14.74 -31.98
CA LEU A 440 9.12 15.95 -32.23
C LEU A 440 10.54 15.85 -31.65
N ALA A 441 10.62 15.49 -30.38
CA ALA A 441 11.89 15.36 -29.67
C ALA A 441 11.74 14.37 -28.50
N MET A 442 12.85 13.83 -28.04
CA MET A 442 12.91 13.00 -26.83
C MET A 442 14.26 13.24 -26.16
N GLY A 443 14.24 13.43 -24.84
CA GLY A 443 15.42 13.72 -24.03
C GLY A 443 15.07 14.03 -22.59
N THR A 444 16.01 14.59 -21.86
CA THR A 444 15.79 15.07 -20.51
C THR A 444 14.80 16.27 -20.49
N PRO A 445 14.11 16.53 -19.38
CA PRO A 445 13.21 17.70 -19.27
C PRO A 445 13.85 19.02 -19.73
N LYS A 446 15.11 19.25 -19.36
CA LYS A 446 15.85 20.46 -19.75
C LYS A 446 16.11 20.56 -21.25
N GLU A 447 16.43 19.46 -21.90
CA GLU A 447 16.63 19.41 -23.36
C GLU A 447 15.33 19.68 -24.10
N ILE A 448 14.22 19.10 -23.63
CA ILE A 448 12.90 19.32 -24.21
C ILE A 448 12.42 20.76 -24.02
N GLN A 449 12.62 21.33 -22.83
CA GLN A 449 12.29 22.73 -22.55
C GLN A 449 13.01 23.71 -23.47
N ASN A 450 14.28 23.42 -23.83
CA ASN A 450 15.10 24.26 -24.69
C ASN A 450 14.95 23.95 -26.20
N SER A 451 14.14 22.94 -26.54
CA SER A 451 13.93 22.55 -27.95
C SER A 451 13.02 23.52 -28.68
N LYS A 452 13.56 24.23 -29.66
CA LYS A 452 12.78 25.19 -30.48
C LYS A 452 11.58 24.53 -31.15
N ILE A 453 11.73 23.32 -31.70
CA ILE A 453 10.63 22.57 -32.34
C ILE A 453 9.49 22.30 -31.36
N VAL A 454 9.84 21.98 -30.11
CA VAL A 454 8.82 21.75 -29.08
C VAL A 454 8.14 23.05 -28.69
N GLN A 455 8.91 24.12 -28.48
CA GLN A 455 8.36 25.46 -28.16
C GLN A 455 7.42 25.95 -29.26
N GLU A 456 7.82 25.84 -30.53
CA GLU A 456 6.99 26.24 -31.68
C GLU A 456 5.68 25.43 -31.76
N ALA A 457 5.72 24.13 -31.45
CA ALA A 457 4.55 23.27 -31.43
C ALA A 457 3.54 23.65 -30.33
N TYR A 458 3.99 24.24 -29.22
CA TYR A 458 3.13 24.74 -28.16
C TYR A 458 2.67 26.17 -28.38
N LEU A 459 3.49 27.01 -29.04
CA LEU A 459 3.17 28.42 -29.32
C LEU A 459 2.40 28.60 -30.65
N GLY A 460 2.53 27.67 -31.60
CA GLY A 460 1.91 27.72 -32.91
C GLY A 460 0.53 27.04 -33.03
N GLY A 461 -0.07 26.68 -31.90
CA GLY A 461 -1.36 25.98 -31.82
C GLY A 461 -2.59 26.89 -31.64
N GLU A 462 -2.54 28.14 -32.14
CA GLU A 462 -3.74 28.99 -32.31
C GLU A 462 -4.37 28.81 -33.68
#